data_44cfaf178b89b0382877ae8b52c2570b
#
_entry.id   44cfaf178b89b0382877ae8b52c2570b
#
_cell.length_a   1.000
_cell.length_b   1.000
_cell.length_c   1.000
_cell.angle_alpha   90.00
_cell.angle_beta   90.00
_cell.angle_gamma   90.00
#
_symmetry.space_group_name_H-M   'P 1'
#
loop_
_entity.id
_entity.type
_entity.pdbx_description
1 polymer ?
#
loop_
_entity_poly.entity_id
_entity_poly.type
_entity_poly.pdbx_seq_one_letter_code
_entity_poly.pdbx_strand_id
1 'polypeptide(L)'
;VLIILRGVGGWRSRVPTSVFRILLVIALAIVISPVCLAQENVSLASQKIDMYMAYNKVLVESIMVFSSPSTTNLSIELPVDARQITDDADSISSPTILEENLLLFFLDRAKKIDYSYITSELLDGESFVASFNAPLDTSLLRIRLSLPEKATLDKPLRKGAVLGSSVYPTPKRLETDGQVITVVWEFSDVKQGDEVALYAKYKKPFRYSLPLILIMLGVAIIVFSAAYLAHRSRVNKALNARPAKDAPSSGIEQHLKEDEEQIINLLKMKEGSCEQGTLLVATNFSKAMLSAIPKELETRKIVRKEKRGKKNLVFLK
;
A
#
# COMPACT_ATOMS: atom_id res chain seq x y z
N VAL A 1 -20.66 -25.36 58.98
CA VAL A 1 -20.15 -25.31 60.36
C VAL A 1 -21.16 -26.07 61.25
N LEU A 2 -20.82 -27.24 61.73
CA LEU A 2 -21.63 -28.12 62.58
C LEU A 2 -21.32 -27.73 64.03
N ILE A 3 -22.22 -27.01 64.66
CA ILE A 3 -22.10 -26.72 66.08
C ILE A 3 -22.90 -27.78 66.85
N ILE A 4 -22.14 -28.64 67.57
CA ILE A 4 -22.69 -29.61 68.49
C ILE A 4 -23.06 -28.84 69.76
N LEU A 5 -24.35 -28.67 70.05
CA LEU A 5 -24.86 -28.27 71.35
C LEU A 5 -25.20 -29.53 72.11
N ARG A 6 -24.40 -29.82 73.12
CA ARG A 6 -24.61 -30.89 74.11
C ARG A 6 -25.10 -30.26 75.40
N GLY A 7 -26.32 -30.58 75.73
CA GLY A 7 -26.80 -30.72 77.11
C GLY A 7 -27.28 -29.45 77.82
N VAL A 8 -28.57 -29.28 77.93
CA VAL A 8 -29.27 -29.01 79.20
C VAL A 8 -30.68 -29.59 79.08
N GLY A 9 -31.10 -30.27 80.08
CA GLY A 9 -32.27 -31.12 80.17
C GLY A 9 -33.61 -30.45 80.14
N GLY A 10 -34.57 -31.19 79.63
CA GLY A 10 -35.92 -31.25 80.14
C GLY A 10 -36.85 -30.08 79.84
N TRP A 11 -37.23 -29.90 78.58
CA TRP A 11 -38.58 -29.42 78.28
C TRP A 11 -39.04 -30.02 76.95
N ARG A 12 -39.80 -31.14 77.06
CA ARG A 12 -40.50 -31.68 75.90
C ARG A 12 -41.76 -30.86 75.62
N SER A 13 -41.60 -29.70 75.02
CA SER A 13 -42.69 -29.12 74.30
C SER A 13 -42.75 -29.76 72.92
N ARG A 14 -43.82 -30.56 72.69
CA ARG A 14 -44.09 -31.13 71.34
C ARG A 14 -44.47 -29.98 70.43
N VAL A 15 -43.48 -29.35 69.78
CA VAL A 15 -43.74 -28.46 68.65
C VAL A 15 -44.42 -29.32 67.57
N PRO A 16 -45.63 -28.99 67.14
CA PRO A 16 -46.34 -29.80 66.15
C PRO A 16 -45.50 -29.83 64.88
N THR A 17 -45.32 -31.00 64.32
CA THR A 17 -44.49 -31.27 63.11
C THR A 17 -44.85 -30.37 61.93
N SER A 18 -46.09 -29.82 61.92
CA SER A 18 -46.53 -28.82 60.94
C SER A 18 -45.81 -27.48 61.05
N VAL A 19 -45.59 -26.98 62.30
CA VAL A 19 -44.89 -25.67 62.53
C VAL A 19 -43.42 -25.79 62.15
N PHE A 20 -42.80 -26.98 62.43
CA PHE A 20 -41.42 -27.20 62.02
C PHE A 20 -41.23 -27.28 60.48
N ARG A 21 -42.23 -27.93 59.80
CA ARG A 21 -42.25 -27.94 58.34
C ARG A 21 -42.45 -26.54 57.72
N ILE A 22 -43.33 -25.70 58.31
CA ILE A 22 -43.56 -24.33 57.86
C ILE A 22 -42.29 -23.48 58.05
N LEU A 23 -41.65 -23.58 59.24
CA LEU A 23 -40.38 -22.90 59.50
C LEU A 23 -39.25 -23.35 58.57
N LEU A 24 -39.18 -24.66 58.27
CA LEU A 24 -38.21 -25.18 57.31
C LEU A 24 -38.46 -24.67 55.89
N VAL A 25 -39.71 -24.57 55.44
CA VAL A 25 -40.06 -24.02 54.13
C VAL A 25 -39.79 -22.54 54.06
N ILE A 26 -40.07 -21.77 55.13
CA ILE A 26 -39.72 -20.35 55.19
C ILE A 26 -38.23 -20.14 55.21
N ALA A 27 -37.46 -20.92 55.96
CA ALA A 27 -36.01 -20.89 55.98
C ALA A 27 -35.44 -21.28 54.62
N LEU A 28 -35.98 -22.28 53.91
CA LEU A 28 -35.60 -22.66 52.57
C LEU A 28 -35.98 -21.63 51.55
N ALA A 29 -37.12 -20.95 51.68
CA ALA A 29 -37.55 -19.82 50.83
C ALA A 29 -36.65 -18.58 51.01
N ILE A 30 -36.15 -18.31 52.19
CA ILE A 30 -35.17 -17.26 52.46
C ILE A 30 -33.80 -17.56 51.86
N VAL A 31 -33.40 -18.84 51.84
CA VAL A 31 -32.14 -19.30 51.24
C VAL A 31 -32.22 -19.34 49.70
N ILE A 32 -33.46 -19.57 49.18
CA ILE A 32 -33.74 -19.59 47.73
C ILE A 32 -34.22 -18.23 47.24
N SER A 33 -34.36 -17.23 48.11
CA SER A 33 -34.51 -15.86 47.62
C SER A 33 -33.31 -15.61 46.70
N PRO A 34 -33.50 -15.41 45.39
CA PRO A 34 -32.41 -14.94 44.61
C PRO A 34 -31.97 -13.63 45.28
N VAL A 35 -30.81 -13.62 45.87
CA VAL A 35 -30.09 -12.39 46.11
C VAL A 35 -30.04 -11.79 44.71
N CYS A 36 -30.99 -10.94 44.41
CA CYS A 36 -30.93 -10.06 43.26
C CYS A 36 -29.71 -9.17 43.55
N LEU A 37 -28.52 -9.75 43.34
CA LEU A 37 -27.32 -8.97 43.18
C LEU A 37 -27.70 -8.01 42.08
N ALA A 38 -27.94 -6.75 42.45
CA ALA A 38 -28.04 -5.69 41.49
C ALA A 38 -26.83 -5.82 40.61
N GLN A 39 -27.01 -6.44 39.46
CA GLN A 39 -25.98 -6.54 38.46
C GLN A 39 -25.71 -5.07 38.11
N GLU A 40 -24.60 -4.52 38.63
CA GLU A 40 -24.20 -3.17 38.25
C GLU A 40 -24.20 -3.18 36.72
N ASN A 41 -25.08 -2.38 36.11
CA ASN A 41 -25.12 -2.24 34.66
C ASN A 41 -23.82 -1.59 34.22
N VAL A 42 -22.87 -2.42 33.92
CA VAL A 42 -21.57 -1.99 33.39
C VAL A 42 -21.79 -1.37 32.01
N SER A 43 -21.35 -0.16 31.84
CA SER A 43 -21.49 0.56 30.60
C SER A 43 -20.21 1.29 30.23
N LEU A 44 -20.03 1.53 28.93
CA LEU A 44 -18.93 2.31 28.40
C LEU A 44 -19.34 3.78 28.23
N ALA A 45 -18.54 4.69 28.80
CA ALA A 45 -18.67 6.11 28.51
C ALA A 45 -18.30 6.39 27.05
N SER A 46 -17.25 5.71 26.55
CA SER A 46 -16.88 5.77 25.14
C SER A 46 -16.10 4.53 24.71
N GLN A 47 -16.27 4.19 23.43
CA GLN A 47 -15.41 3.23 22.73
C GLN A 47 -14.87 3.89 21.47
N LYS A 48 -13.57 3.79 21.26
CA LYS A 48 -12.87 4.29 20.09
C LYS A 48 -12.21 3.11 19.38
N ILE A 49 -12.50 2.94 18.10
CA ILE A 49 -11.91 1.91 17.26
C ILE A 49 -11.18 2.62 16.10
N ASP A 50 -9.88 2.55 16.09
CA ASP A 50 -9.04 3.05 15.00
C ASP A 50 -8.56 1.87 14.14
N MET A 51 -8.81 1.95 12.84
CA MET A 51 -8.45 0.92 11.87
C MET A 51 -7.52 1.51 10.82
N TYR A 52 -6.37 0.91 10.66
CA TYR A 52 -5.34 1.33 9.70
C TYR A 52 -5.15 0.26 8.65
N MET A 53 -5.49 0.58 7.42
CA MET A 53 -5.35 -0.33 6.31
C MET A 53 -3.95 -0.23 5.69
N ALA A 54 -3.23 -1.34 5.67
CA ALA A 54 -1.92 -1.43 5.02
C ALA A 54 -1.85 -2.69 4.14
N TYR A 55 -1.73 -2.50 2.82
CA TYR A 55 -1.68 -3.58 1.83
C TYR A 55 -2.91 -4.51 1.89
N ASN A 56 -2.75 -5.70 2.48
CA ASN A 56 -3.79 -6.72 2.59
C ASN A 56 -4.12 -7.03 4.05
N LYS A 57 -3.85 -6.10 4.96
CA LYS A 57 -4.10 -6.25 6.39
C LYS A 57 -4.69 -4.98 6.97
N VAL A 58 -5.41 -5.13 8.04
CA VAL A 58 -5.96 -4.06 8.85
C VAL A 58 -5.40 -4.21 10.26
N LEU A 59 -4.74 -3.17 10.76
CA LEU A 59 -4.46 -3.03 12.18
C LEU A 59 -5.69 -2.40 12.83
N VAL A 60 -6.24 -3.05 13.82
CA VAL A 60 -7.37 -2.57 14.61
C VAL A 60 -6.87 -2.25 16.02
N GLU A 61 -7.11 -1.02 16.46
CA GLU A 61 -6.82 -0.56 17.82
C GLU A 61 -8.12 -0.13 18.46
N SER A 62 -8.46 -0.70 19.59
CA SER A 62 -9.70 -0.40 20.31
C SER A 62 -9.42 0.08 21.72
N ILE A 63 -10.01 1.20 22.06
CA ILE A 63 -9.92 1.83 23.37
C ILE A 63 -11.34 1.90 23.94
N MET A 64 -11.56 1.24 25.05
CA MET A 64 -12.81 1.25 25.80
C MET A 64 -12.64 1.99 27.12
N VAL A 65 -13.49 2.97 27.39
CA VAL A 65 -13.50 3.74 28.64
C VAL A 65 -14.82 3.47 29.35
N PHE A 66 -14.74 2.93 30.56
CA PHE A 66 -15.90 2.62 31.38
C PHE A 66 -16.51 3.89 31.99
N SER A 67 -17.83 3.90 32.15
CA SER A 67 -18.55 4.98 32.82
C SER A 67 -18.21 5.06 34.32
N SER A 68 -17.93 3.90 34.94
CA SER A 68 -17.46 3.75 36.30
C SER A 68 -16.42 2.63 36.37
N PRO A 69 -15.52 2.63 37.37
CA PRO A 69 -14.62 1.49 37.59
C PRO A 69 -15.41 0.21 37.73
N SER A 70 -15.17 -0.74 36.87
CA SER A 70 -16.00 -1.95 36.76
C SER A 70 -15.21 -3.22 37.06
N THR A 71 -15.85 -4.12 37.79
CA THR A 71 -15.37 -5.48 38.05
C THR A 71 -16.30 -6.43 37.30
N THR A 72 -15.86 -6.93 36.15
CA THR A 72 -16.65 -7.82 35.29
C THR A 72 -15.77 -8.63 34.36
N ASN A 73 -16.36 -9.67 33.77
CA ASN A 73 -15.73 -10.41 32.69
C ASN A 73 -16.28 -9.88 31.37
N LEU A 74 -15.39 -9.44 30.49
CA LEU A 74 -15.73 -8.95 29.17
C LEU A 74 -15.19 -9.92 28.13
N SER A 75 -16.07 -10.36 27.23
CA SER A 75 -15.69 -11.18 26.08
C SER A 75 -15.82 -10.39 24.79
N ILE A 76 -14.80 -10.44 23.94
CA ILE A 76 -14.77 -9.78 22.64
C ILE A 76 -14.47 -10.83 21.59
N GLU A 77 -15.34 -10.95 20.61
CA GLU A 77 -15.13 -11.79 19.45
C GLU A 77 -14.17 -11.12 18.47
N LEU A 78 -13.11 -11.83 18.09
CA LEU A 78 -12.12 -11.39 17.13
C LEU A 78 -12.29 -12.12 15.79
N PRO A 79 -11.81 -11.55 14.67
CA PRO A 79 -11.71 -12.27 13.41
C PRO A 79 -10.90 -13.56 13.54
N VAL A 80 -11.26 -14.59 12.76
CA VAL A 80 -10.60 -15.92 12.81
C VAL A 80 -9.10 -15.85 12.52
N ASP A 81 -8.67 -14.90 11.68
CA ASP A 81 -7.29 -14.69 11.32
C ASP A 81 -6.56 -13.63 12.17
N ALA A 82 -7.16 -13.18 13.27
CA ALA A 82 -6.56 -12.19 14.16
C ALA A 82 -5.20 -12.65 14.69
N ARG A 83 -4.19 -11.79 14.56
CA ARG A 83 -2.81 -12.04 14.97
C ARG A 83 -2.21 -10.84 15.67
N GLN A 84 -1.08 -11.06 16.35
CA GLN A 84 -0.34 -10.00 17.07
C GLN A 84 -1.27 -9.24 18.02
N ILE A 85 -2.04 -9.98 18.80
CA ILE A 85 -2.94 -9.40 19.78
C ILE A 85 -2.09 -8.83 20.90
N THR A 86 -2.25 -7.55 21.15
CA THR A 86 -1.63 -6.84 22.27
C THR A 86 -2.71 -6.19 23.09
N ASP A 87 -2.48 -6.09 24.38
CA ASP A 87 -3.35 -5.40 25.33
C ASP A 87 -2.52 -4.52 26.24
N ASP A 88 -3.10 -3.42 26.64
CA ASP A 88 -2.60 -2.53 27.68
C ASP A 88 -3.78 -2.18 28.59
N ALA A 89 -4.05 -3.11 29.51
CA ALA A 89 -5.10 -2.89 30.50
C ALA A 89 -4.49 -2.27 31.76
N ASP A 90 -5.01 -1.11 32.16
CA ASP A 90 -4.62 -0.38 33.39
C ASP A 90 -4.81 -1.20 34.69
N SER A 91 -5.36 -2.41 34.62
CA SER A 91 -5.56 -3.31 35.75
C SER A 91 -5.45 -4.79 35.40
N ILE A 92 -4.40 -5.38 35.85
CA ILE A 92 -4.20 -6.73 36.40
C ILE A 92 -5.11 -7.84 35.85
N SER A 93 -5.06 -8.10 34.55
CA SER A 93 -5.37 -9.42 34.05
C SER A 93 -4.91 -9.53 32.61
N SER A 94 -3.95 -10.37 32.36
CA SER A 94 -3.55 -10.70 31.00
C SER A 94 -4.75 -11.25 30.24
N PRO A 95 -5.05 -10.77 29.03
CA PRO A 95 -6.10 -11.32 28.20
C PRO A 95 -5.83 -12.80 27.97
N THR A 96 -6.82 -13.61 28.18
CA THR A 96 -6.72 -15.04 27.87
C THR A 96 -7.48 -15.26 26.57
N ILE A 97 -6.78 -15.66 25.53
CA ILE A 97 -7.43 -16.14 24.31
C ILE A 97 -8.00 -17.51 24.66
N LEU A 98 -9.31 -17.61 24.75
CA LEU A 98 -10.01 -18.88 24.83
C LEU A 98 -10.35 -19.36 23.41
N GLU A 99 -10.58 -20.67 23.31
CA GLU A 99 -10.86 -21.35 22.06
C GLU A 99 -11.71 -20.54 21.08
N GLU A 100 -11.33 -20.52 19.80
CA GLU A 100 -12.07 -19.94 18.68
C GLU A 100 -12.27 -18.41 18.72
N ASN A 101 -11.18 -17.62 18.76
CA ASN A 101 -11.21 -16.16 18.52
C ASN A 101 -11.90 -15.29 19.58
N LEU A 102 -12.03 -15.79 20.80
CA LEU A 102 -12.60 -15.03 21.90
C LEU A 102 -11.50 -14.44 22.77
N LEU A 103 -11.48 -13.12 22.91
CA LEU A 103 -10.61 -12.39 23.81
C LEU A 103 -11.38 -12.11 25.10
N LEU A 104 -10.91 -12.67 26.23
CA LEU A 104 -11.51 -12.48 27.53
C LEU A 104 -10.67 -11.53 28.38
N PHE A 105 -11.34 -10.56 28.97
CA PHE A 105 -10.79 -9.68 30.00
C PHE A 105 -11.47 -9.97 31.34
N PHE A 106 -10.67 -10.21 32.36
CA PHE A 106 -11.10 -10.28 33.74
C PHE A 106 -10.78 -8.95 34.38
N LEU A 107 -11.79 -8.12 34.58
CA LEU A 107 -11.62 -6.75 35.02
C LEU A 107 -11.83 -6.65 36.53
N ASP A 108 -10.89 -6.00 37.21
CA ASP A 108 -11.05 -5.59 38.62
C ASP A 108 -10.83 -4.08 38.74
N ARG A 109 -11.93 -3.33 38.90
CA ARG A 109 -11.94 -1.87 38.95
C ARG A 109 -11.31 -1.18 37.74
N ALA A 110 -11.39 -1.82 36.58
CA ALA A 110 -10.87 -1.25 35.36
C ALA A 110 -11.63 0.01 34.96
N LYS A 111 -10.89 1.04 34.55
CA LYS A 111 -11.45 2.28 33.99
C LYS A 111 -11.30 2.33 32.47
N LYS A 112 -10.30 1.63 31.94
CA LYS A 112 -9.93 1.66 30.55
C LYS A 112 -9.38 0.30 30.12
N ILE A 113 -9.65 -0.09 28.90
CA ILE A 113 -9.04 -1.24 28.23
C ILE A 113 -8.58 -0.78 26.86
N ASP A 114 -7.36 -1.09 26.51
CA ASP A 114 -6.80 -0.93 25.19
C ASP A 114 -6.40 -2.31 24.67
N TYR A 115 -6.79 -2.61 23.43
CA TYR A 115 -6.30 -3.81 22.76
C TYR A 115 -6.14 -3.53 21.27
N SER A 116 -5.23 -4.27 20.65
CA SER A 116 -5.03 -4.20 19.21
C SER A 116 -4.80 -5.59 18.62
N TYR A 117 -5.12 -5.72 17.33
CA TYR A 117 -4.87 -6.92 16.55
C TYR A 117 -4.74 -6.61 15.07
N ILE A 118 -4.15 -7.54 14.32
CA ILE A 118 -4.02 -7.45 12.87
C ILE A 118 -4.85 -8.56 12.23
N THR A 119 -5.65 -8.21 11.23
CA THR A 119 -6.49 -9.15 10.47
C THR A 119 -6.48 -8.82 8.98
N SER A 120 -6.78 -9.80 8.14
CA SER A 120 -7.07 -9.62 6.71
C SER A 120 -8.54 -9.92 6.37
N GLU A 121 -9.30 -10.52 7.29
CA GLU A 121 -10.69 -10.93 7.09
C GLU A 121 -11.62 -9.75 6.79
N LEU A 122 -11.28 -8.55 7.28
CA LEU A 122 -12.06 -7.34 7.03
C LEU A 122 -11.90 -6.78 5.59
N LEU A 123 -11.08 -7.42 4.75
CA LEU A 123 -10.78 -6.97 3.40
C LEU A 123 -11.29 -7.95 2.35
N ASP A 124 -12.10 -7.45 1.43
CA ASP A 124 -12.53 -8.17 0.22
C ASP A 124 -12.13 -7.37 -1.02
N GLY A 125 -10.96 -7.70 -1.58
CA GLY A 125 -10.41 -7.04 -2.75
C GLY A 125 -10.10 -5.54 -2.54
N GLU A 126 -10.97 -4.68 -3.07
CA GLU A 126 -10.94 -3.22 -2.92
C GLU A 126 -12.06 -2.72 -2.01
N SER A 127 -12.61 -3.60 -1.21
CA SER A 127 -13.67 -3.28 -0.26
C SER A 127 -13.22 -3.63 1.16
N PHE A 128 -13.60 -2.78 2.10
CA PHE A 128 -13.55 -3.03 3.51
C PHE A 128 -14.96 -3.37 3.97
N VAL A 129 -15.10 -4.48 4.69
CA VAL A 129 -16.37 -4.94 5.27
C VAL A 129 -16.11 -5.35 6.71
N ALA A 130 -16.83 -4.77 7.63
CA ALA A 130 -16.73 -5.11 9.04
C ALA A 130 -18.09 -5.10 9.70
N SER A 131 -18.30 -6.01 10.64
CA SER A 131 -19.43 -6.02 11.56
C SER A 131 -18.91 -6.12 12.98
N PHE A 132 -19.36 -5.25 13.85
CA PHE A 132 -18.97 -5.19 15.26
C PHE A 132 -20.21 -5.32 16.13
N ASN A 133 -20.19 -6.29 17.02
CA ASN A 133 -21.21 -6.40 18.07
C ASN A 133 -20.78 -5.55 19.27
N ALA A 134 -21.64 -4.67 19.74
CA ALA A 134 -21.38 -3.88 20.93
C ALA A 134 -21.30 -4.79 22.17
N PRO A 135 -20.16 -4.88 22.86
CA PRO A 135 -20.01 -5.79 23.99
C PRO A 135 -20.74 -5.31 25.23
N LEU A 136 -20.97 -4.01 25.33
CA LEU A 136 -21.64 -3.33 26.44
C LEU A 136 -22.42 -2.12 25.93
N ASP A 137 -23.39 -1.65 26.72
CA ASP A 137 -24.03 -0.36 26.47
C ASP A 137 -22.96 0.73 26.36
N THR A 138 -22.94 1.46 25.25
CA THR A 138 -21.88 2.43 24.93
C THR A 138 -22.49 3.78 24.61
N SER A 139 -22.19 4.81 25.41
CA SER A 139 -22.72 6.16 25.19
C SER A 139 -22.23 6.80 23.90
N LEU A 140 -20.95 6.60 23.57
CA LEU A 140 -20.33 7.10 22.33
C LEU A 140 -19.40 6.07 21.72
N LEU A 141 -19.76 5.53 20.57
CA LEU A 141 -18.91 4.69 19.75
C LEU A 141 -18.36 5.51 18.59
N ARG A 142 -17.05 5.66 18.54
CA ARG A 142 -16.34 6.31 17.43
C ARG A 142 -15.47 5.32 16.70
N ILE A 143 -15.67 5.21 15.39
CA ILE A 143 -14.91 4.33 14.53
C ILE A 143 -14.21 5.15 13.45
N ARG A 144 -12.91 4.94 13.28
CA ARG A 144 -12.09 5.61 12.28
C ARG A 144 -11.44 4.57 11.39
N LEU A 145 -11.61 4.69 10.09
CA LEU A 145 -10.99 3.84 9.07
C LEU A 145 -10.04 4.67 8.23
N SER A 146 -8.75 4.45 8.37
CA SER A 146 -7.72 5.06 7.54
C SER A 146 -7.43 4.17 6.34
N LEU A 147 -7.74 4.67 5.14
CA LEU A 147 -7.48 3.96 3.88
C LEU A 147 -5.97 3.88 3.61
N PRO A 148 -5.51 2.98 2.73
CA PRO A 148 -4.11 2.94 2.32
C PRO A 148 -3.65 4.29 1.74
N GLU A 149 -2.36 4.58 1.84
CA GLU A 149 -1.78 5.79 1.25
C GLU A 149 -2.14 5.94 -0.23
N LYS A 150 -2.54 7.14 -0.63
CA LYS A 150 -2.94 7.49 -2.00
C LYS A 150 -4.13 6.70 -2.54
N ALA A 151 -4.83 5.94 -1.69
CA ALA A 151 -6.09 5.34 -2.07
C ALA A 151 -7.17 6.42 -2.19
N THR A 152 -8.13 6.19 -3.06
CA THR A 152 -9.28 7.09 -3.26
C THR A 152 -10.57 6.31 -3.07
N LEU A 153 -11.63 6.98 -2.64
CA LEU A 153 -12.95 6.35 -2.64
C LEU A 153 -13.41 6.07 -4.07
N ASP A 154 -14.07 4.93 -4.29
CA ASP A 154 -14.55 4.53 -5.63
C ASP A 154 -15.50 5.57 -6.23
N LYS A 155 -16.35 6.17 -5.41
CA LYS A 155 -17.25 7.26 -5.78
C LYS A 155 -17.19 8.37 -4.75
N PRO A 156 -17.34 9.64 -5.16
CA PRO A 156 -17.41 10.75 -4.21
C PRO A 156 -18.65 10.62 -3.31
N LEU A 157 -18.48 10.96 -2.04
CA LEU A 157 -19.59 10.99 -1.10
C LEU A 157 -20.57 12.10 -1.49
N ARG A 158 -21.83 11.74 -1.66
CA ARG A 158 -22.93 12.71 -1.80
C ARG A 158 -23.63 12.86 -0.46
N LYS A 159 -24.17 14.04 -0.17
CA LYS A 159 -25.02 14.25 1.00
C LYS A 159 -26.23 13.31 0.90
N GLY A 160 -26.41 12.48 1.93
CA GLY A 160 -27.44 11.44 1.99
C GLY A 160 -26.88 10.09 1.52
N ALA A 161 -26.86 9.09 2.42
CA ALA A 161 -26.43 7.74 2.11
C ALA A 161 -27.45 7.11 1.14
N VAL A 162 -27.10 7.02 -0.11
CA VAL A 162 -27.87 6.28 -1.11
C VAL A 162 -27.24 4.90 -1.26
N LEU A 163 -28.04 3.86 -1.38
CA LEU A 163 -27.57 2.52 -1.77
C LEU A 163 -26.63 2.65 -2.98
N GLY A 164 -25.39 2.16 -2.84
CA GLY A 164 -24.37 2.27 -3.87
C GLY A 164 -23.36 3.40 -3.64
N SER A 165 -23.35 4.07 -2.47
CA SER A 165 -22.24 4.93 -2.06
C SER A 165 -20.99 4.11 -1.78
N SER A 166 -19.81 4.73 -1.89
CA SER A 166 -18.53 4.06 -1.56
C SER A 166 -18.37 3.76 -0.08
N VAL A 167 -19.18 4.33 0.79
CA VAL A 167 -19.09 4.20 2.24
C VAL A 167 -20.49 4.03 2.83
N TYR A 168 -20.65 3.08 3.75
CA TYR A 168 -21.88 2.84 4.49
C TYR A 168 -21.56 2.45 5.95
N PRO A 169 -22.34 2.90 6.92
CA PRO A 169 -23.35 3.96 6.85
C PRO A 169 -22.72 5.32 6.51
N THR A 170 -23.56 6.35 6.35
CA THR A 170 -23.05 7.70 6.08
C THR A 170 -22.09 8.13 7.17
N PRO A 171 -20.82 8.44 6.85
CA PRO A 171 -19.86 8.84 7.85
C PRO A 171 -20.21 10.23 8.43
N LYS A 172 -19.84 10.45 9.68
CA LYS A 172 -19.94 11.76 10.33
C LYS A 172 -19.09 12.81 9.61
N ARG A 173 -17.87 12.42 9.21
CA ARG A 173 -16.93 13.25 8.47
C ARG A 173 -15.87 12.41 7.75
N LEU A 174 -15.22 13.05 6.80
CA LEU A 174 -13.96 12.58 6.20
C LEU A 174 -12.83 13.49 6.66
N GLU A 175 -11.72 12.90 7.03
CA GLU A 175 -10.48 13.59 7.34
C GLU A 175 -9.44 13.21 6.28
N THR A 176 -8.53 14.11 5.94
CA THR A 176 -7.40 13.81 5.06
C THR A 176 -6.22 14.71 5.37
N ASP A 177 -5.04 14.14 5.29
CA ASP A 177 -3.76 14.84 5.35
C ASP A 177 -3.16 15.09 3.96
N GLY A 178 -3.93 14.79 2.89
CA GLY A 178 -3.49 14.85 1.50
C GLY A 178 -2.89 13.53 0.98
N GLN A 179 -2.55 12.58 1.83
CA GLN A 179 -2.04 11.25 1.46
C GLN A 179 -2.97 10.12 1.86
N VAL A 180 -3.59 10.23 3.02
CA VAL A 180 -4.49 9.23 3.60
C VAL A 180 -5.88 9.84 3.76
N ILE A 181 -6.89 9.09 3.39
CA ILE A 181 -8.30 9.42 3.66
C ILE A 181 -8.73 8.60 4.87
N THR A 182 -9.23 9.27 5.90
CA THR A 182 -9.80 8.64 7.09
C THR A 182 -11.31 8.89 7.11
N VAL A 183 -12.07 7.80 7.16
CA VAL A 183 -13.51 7.82 7.30
C VAL A 183 -13.85 7.74 8.79
N VAL A 184 -14.70 8.64 9.28
CA VAL A 184 -15.08 8.72 10.70
C VAL A 184 -16.57 8.53 10.85
N TRP A 185 -16.96 7.51 11.63
CA TRP A 185 -18.31 7.28 12.08
C TRP A 185 -18.43 7.56 13.57
N GLU A 186 -19.57 8.05 13.99
CA GLU A 186 -19.93 8.26 15.39
C GLU A 186 -21.36 7.77 15.59
N PHE A 187 -21.54 6.92 16.59
CA PHE A 187 -22.84 6.38 17.01
C PHE A 187 -23.04 6.72 18.49
N SER A 188 -24.22 7.18 18.84
CA SER A 188 -24.60 7.49 20.22
C SER A 188 -25.55 6.43 20.73
N ASP A 189 -25.46 6.14 22.03
CA ASP A 189 -26.38 5.27 22.75
C ASP A 189 -26.55 3.87 22.14
N VAL A 190 -25.41 3.26 21.74
CA VAL A 190 -25.35 1.90 21.21
C VAL A 190 -25.61 0.92 22.34
N LYS A 191 -26.54 -0.01 22.15
CA LYS A 191 -26.91 -0.99 23.15
C LYS A 191 -26.04 -2.25 23.05
N GLN A 192 -25.88 -2.93 24.16
CA GLN A 192 -25.24 -4.24 24.18
C GLN A 192 -25.91 -5.18 23.19
N GLY A 193 -25.12 -5.80 22.33
CA GLY A 193 -25.58 -6.71 21.29
C GLY A 193 -26.03 -6.02 19.98
N ASP A 194 -26.04 -4.68 19.93
CA ASP A 194 -26.28 -3.99 18.67
C ASP A 194 -25.16 -4.28 17.68
N GLU A 195 -25.52 -4.61 16.45
CA GLU A 195 -24.60 -4.86 15.35
C GLU A 195 -24.36 -3.57 14.55
N VAL A 196 -23.10 -3.16 14.45
CA VAL A 196 -22.68 -2.02 13.64
C VAL A 196 -21.95 -2.53 12.40
N ALA A 197 -22.64 -2.53 11.25
CA ALA A 197 -22.08 -2.94 9.99
C ALA A 197 -21.45 -1.75 9.25
N LEU A 198 -20.22 -1.90 8.79
CA LEU A 198 -19.44 -0.90 8.08
C LEU A 198 -19.01 -1.42 6.72
N TYR A 199 -19.06 -0.55 5.74
CA TYR A 199 -18.58 -0.83 4.38
C TYR A 199 -17.84 0.36 3.82
N ALA A 200 -16.70 0.13 3.19
CA ALA A 200 -15.99 1.16 2.42
C ALA A 200 -15.36 0.55 1.16
N LYS A 201 -15.70 1.10 0.00
CA LYS A 201 -15.10 0.73 -1.28
C LYS A 201 -14.10 1.79 -1.70
N TYR A 202 -12.89 1.36 -2.00
CA TYR A 202 -11.79 2.23 -2.36
C TYR A 202 -11.03 1.68 -3.56
N LYS A 203 -10.31 2.56 -4.25
CA LYS A 203 -9.39 2.21 -5.32
C LYS A 203 -7.97 2.32 -4.80
N LYS A 204 -7.21 1.24 -4.95
CA LYS A 204 -5.78 1.24 -4.63
C LYS A 204 -5.04 2.11 -5.63
N PRO A 205 -3.99 2.85 -5.21
CA PRO A 205 -3.15 3.56 -6.16
C PRO A 205 -2.52 2.58 -7.13
N PHE A 206 -2.46 2.94 -8.39
CA PHE A 206 -1.82 2.11 -9.41
C PHE A 206 -0.33 2.00 -9.11
N ARG A 207 0.09 0.88 -8.58
CA ARG A 207 1.49 0.61 -8.26
C ARG A 207 2.06 -0.22 -9.39
N TYR A 208 2.88 0.39 -10.23
CA TYR A 208 3.67 -0.37 -11.18
C TYR A 208 4.53 -1.35 -10.40
N SER A 209 4.25 -2.64 -10.53
CA SER A 209 5.13 -3.64 -9.93
C SER A 209 6.49 -3.56 -10.62
N LEU A 210 7.57 -3.52 -9.83
CA LEU A 210 8.94 -3.54 -10.35
C LEU A 210 9.15 -4.58 -11.47
N PRO A 211 8.64 -5.84 -11.36
CA PRO A 211 8.73 -6.81 -12.45
C PRO A 211 8.03 -6.36 -13.74
N LEU A 212 6.90 -5.67 -13.66
CA LEU A 212 6.20 -5.18 -14.84
C LEU A 212 6.99 -4.10 -15.57
N ILE A 213 7.63 -3.20 -14.83
CA ILE A 213 8.55 -2.19 -15.40
C ILE A 213 9.74 -2.87 -16.07
N LEU A 214 10.34 -3.88 -15.44
CA LEU A 214 11.45 -4.63 -16.00
C LEU A 214 11.05 -5.40 -17.27
N ILE A 215 9.86 -6.00 -17.30
CA ILE A 215 9.33 -6.66 -18.50
C ILE A 215 9.13 -5.63 -19.62
N MET A 216 8.52 -4.49 -19.36
CA MET A 216 8.33 -3.43 -20.36
C MET A 216 9.67 -2.91 -20.89
N LEU A 217 10.67 -2.73 -20.00
CA LEU A 217 12.03 -2.35 -20.40
C LEU A 217 12.67 -3.41 -21.27
N GLY A 218 12.56 -4.68 -20.90
CA GLY A 218 13.06 -5.82 -21.69
C GLY A 218 12.43 -5.88 -23.07
N VAL A 219 11.13 -5.74 -23.19
CA VAL A 219 10.41 -5.68 -24.48
C VAL A 219 10.90 -4.49 -25.31
N ALA A 220 11.06 -3.31 -24.70
CA ALA A 220 11.57 -2.13 -25.38
C ALA A 220 12.97 -2.40 -25.96
N ILE A 221 13.89 -2.98 -25.18
CA ILE A 221 15.26 -3.34 -25.64
C ILE A 221 15.20 -4.31 -26.82
N ILE A 222 14.34 -5.33 -26.78
CA ILE A 222 14.20 -6.30 -27.87
C ILE A 222 13.70 -5.62 -29.14
N VAL A 223 12.67 -4.76 -29.02
CA VAL A 223 12.12 -4.02 -30.17
C VAL A 223 13.17 -3.07 -30.77
N PHE A 224 13.89 -2.32 -29.94
CA PHE A 224 14.97 -1.45 -30.40
C PHE A 224 16.10 -2.22 -31.07
N SER A 225 16.49 -3.37 -30.50
CA SER A 225 17.52 -4.25 -31.09
C SER A 225 17.08 -4.79 -32.45
N ALA A 226 15.85 -5.28 -32.55
CA ALA A 226 15.30 -5.77 -33.82
C ALA A 226 15.19 -4.65 -34.87
N ALA A 227 14.74 -3.46 -34.49
CA ALA A 227 14.68 -2.29 -35.36
C ALA A 227 16.09 -1.88 -35.84
N TYR A 228 17.07 -1.86 -34.94
CA TYR A 228 18.47 -1.58 -35.27
C TYR A 228 19.04 -2.58 -36.25
N LEU A 229 18.86 -3.88 -36.01
CA LEU A 229 19.32 -4.95 -36.92
C LEU A 229 18.65 -4.87 -38.28
N ALA A 230 17.32 -4.61 -38.31
CA ALA A 230 16.60 -4.42 -39.56
C ALA A 230 17.08 -3.19 -40.34
N HIS A 231 17.36 -2.08 -39.65
CA HIS A 231 17.93 -0.89 -40.27
C HIS A 231 19.30 -1.17 -40.83
N ARG A 232 20.18 -1.80 -40.03
CA ARG A 232 21.54 -2.21 -40.49
C ARG A 232 21.49 -3.14 -41.69
N SER A 233 20.57 -4.11 -41.71
CA SER A 233 20.44 -5.05 -42.86
C SER A 233 19.94 -4.33 -44.12
N ARG A 234 19.05 -3.33 -44.00
CA ARG A 234 18.61 -2.48 -45.13
C ARG A 234 19.74 -1.64 -45.68
N VAL A 235 20.55 -1.03 -44.79
CA VAL A 235 21.73 -0.26 -45.21
C VAL A 235 22.75 -1.15 -45.91
N ASN A 236 23.04 -2.33 -45.38
CA ASN A 236 23.96 -3.28 -46.00
C ASN A 236 23.42 -3.85 -47.32
N LYS A 237 22.10 -4.12 -47.43
CA LYS A 237 21.49 -4.50 -48.72
C LYS A 237 21.54 -3.37 -49.74
N ALA A 238 21.33 -2.13 -49.30
CA ALA A 238 21.41 -0.97 -50.19
C ALA A 238 22.88 -0.73 -50.69
N LEU A 239 23.84 -1.02 -49.82
CA LEU A 239 25.28 -0.98 -50.20
C LEU A 239 25.65 -2.12 -51.16
N ASN A 240 25.10 -3.34 -50.98
CA ASN A 240 25.37 -4.50 -51.82
C ASN A 240 24.46 -4.58 -53.06
N ALA A 241 23.35 -3.83 -53.12
CA ALA A 241 22.43 -3.78 -54.23
C ALA A 241 22.71 -2.65 -55.23
N ARG A 242 23.96 -2.19 -55.32
CA ARG A 242 24.38 -1.39 -56.48
C ARG A 242 24.37 -2.32 -57.69
N PRO A 243 23.45 -2.20 -58.64
CA PRO A 243 23.55 -2.92 -59.86
C PRO A 243 24.82 -2.45 -60.58
N ALA A 244 25.64 -3.42 -60.96
CA ALA A 244 26.62 -3.22 -61.99
C ALA A 244 25.90 -2.83 -63.28
N LYS A 245 25.74 -1.54 -63.53
CA LYS A 245 25.40 -0.99 -64.84
C LYS A 245 25.99 0.39 -65.03
N ASP A 246 27.12 0.41 -65.71
CA ASP A 246 27.47 1.38 -66.73
C ASP A 246 27.13 2.85 -66.50
N ALA A 247 28.02 3.47 -65.69
CA ALA A 247 28.41 4.85 -65.94
C ALA A 247 29.95 4.90 -65.85
N PRO A 248 30.65 5.55 -66.73
CA PRO A 248 32.10 5.62 -66.70
C PRO A 248 32.48 6.48 -65.45
N SER A 249 32.65 5.81 -64.33
CA SER A 249 33.33 6.40 -63.22
C SER A 249 34.80 6.54 -63.64
N SER A 250 35.20 7.77 -63.77
CA SER A 250 36.59 8.18 -63.97
C SER A 250 37.48 7.33 -63.07
N GLY A 251 38.47 6.61 -63.68
CA GLY A 251 39.37 5.64 -63.03
C GLY A 251 40.27 6.20 -61.92
N ILE A 252 39.79 7.08 -61.10
CA ILE A 252 40.52 7.77 -60.05
C ILE A 252 40.27 7.13 -58.68
N GLU A 253 39.14 6.42 -58.51
CA GLU A 253 38.76 5.86 -57.17
C GLU A 253 39.42 4.53 -56.81
N GLN A 254 40.07 3.86 -57.74
CA GLN A 254 40.62 2.50 -57.52
C GLN A 254 41.99 2.41 -56.82
N HIS A 255 42.62 3.55 -56.51
CA HIS A 255 43.94 3.56 -55.85
C HIS A 255 44.09 4.62 -54.78
N LEU A 256 43.02 4.97 -54.08
CA LEU A 256 43.07 5.91 -52.97
C LEU A 256 43.38 5.16 -51.66
N LYS A 257 44.31 5.68 -50.89
CA LYS A 257 44.52 5.23 -49.51
C LYS A 257 43.33 5.62 -48.64
N GLU A 258 43.08 4.86 -47.60
CA GLU A 258 41.93 5.03 -46.69
C GLU A 258 41.85 6.49 -46.13
N ASP A 259 42.99 7.08 -45.80
CA ASP A 259 43.12 8.46 -45.33
C ASP A 259 42.79 9.50 -46.42
N GLU A 260 43.09 9.20 -47.68
CA GLU A 260 42.76 10.06 -48.83
C GLU A 260 41.28 10.04 -49.13
N GLU A 261 40.64 8.86 -48.99
CA GLU A 261 39.23 8.68 -49.17
C GLU A 261 38.41 9.46 -48.12
N GLN A 262 38.86 9.51 -46.85
CA GLN A 262 38.24 10.26 -45.79
C GLN A 262 38.23 11.78 -46.14
N ILE A 263 39.33 12.31 -46.65
CA ILE A 263 39.40 13.72 -47.04
C ILE A 263 38.47 14.02 -48.23
N ILE A 264 38.44 13.14 -49.23
CA ILE A 264 37.56 13.30 -50.39
C ILE A 264 36.11 13.24 -50.01
N ASN A 265 35.73 12.29 -49.13
CA ASN A 265 34.36 12.19 -48.64
C ASN A 265 33.91 13.43 -47.84
N LEU A 266 34.82 13.98 -47.01
CA LEU A 266 34.56 15.23 -46.29
C LEU A 266 34.41 16.44 -47.24
N LEU A 267 35.26 16.51 -48.29
CA LEU A 267 35.11 17.54 -49.32
C LEU A 267 33.79 17.42 -50.07
N LYS A 268 33.38 16.19 -50.42
CA LYS A 268 32.06 15.91 -51.05
C LYS A 268 30.91 16.34 -50.14
N MET A 269 30.98 16.07 -48.82
CA MET A 269 29.98 16.51 -47.85
C MET A 269 29.92 18.02 -47.63
N LYS A 270 31.03 18.75 -47.92
CA LYS A 270 31.15 20.18 -47.81
C LYS A 270 31.05 20.94 -49.15
N GLU A 271 30.25 20.36 -50.07
CA GLU A 271 29.98 20.96 -51.38
C GLU A 271 31.26 21.23 -52.21
N GLY A 272 32.22 20.33 -52.07
CA GLY A 272 33.45 20.35 -52.85
C GLY A 272 34.57 21.28 -52.35
N SER A 273 34.36 21.98 -51.23
CA SER A 273 35.41 22.84 -50.66
C SER A 273 35.41 22.85 -49.14
N CYS A 274 36.60 22.90 -48.54
CA CYS A 274 36.74 22.98 -47.09
C CYS A 274 38.05 23.65 -46.67
N GLU A 275 38.01 24.36 -45.53
CA GLU A 275 39.22 24.91 -44.91
C GLU A 275 40.08 23.77 -44.33
N GLN A 276 41.42 23.85 -44.50
CA GLN A 276 42.37 22.87 -43.95
C GLN A 276 42.25 22.76 -42.42
N GLY A 277 41.88 23.83 -41.70
CA GLY A 277 41.60 23.82 -40.27
C GLY A 277 40.36 23.00 -39.91
N THR A 278 39.29 23.05 -40.71
CA THR A 278 38.10 22.28 -40.55
C THR A 278 38.32 20.79 -40.82
N LEU A 279 39.14 20.47 -41.82
CA LEU A 279 39.57 19.10 -42.09
C LEU A 279 40.35 18.53 -40.89
N LEU A 280 41.17 19.34 -40.20
CA LEU A 280 41.92 18.94 -39.02
C LEU A 280 40.99 18.45 -37.91
N VAL A 281 39.93 19.20 -37.66
CA VAL A 281 38.96 18.87 -36.59
C VAL A 281 38.09 17.71 -36.98
N ALA A 282 37.72 17.58 -38.23
CA ALA A 282 36.77 16.57 -38.70
C ALA A 282 37.41 15.19 -38.93
N THR A 283 38.70 15.09 -39.27
CA THR A 283 39.42 13.84 -39.53
C THR A 283 40.26 13.34 -38.36
N ASN A 284 40.50 14.18 -37.37
CA ASN A 284 41.40 13.92 -36.27
C ASN A 284 42.86 13.61 -36.69
N PHE A 285 43.23 14.01 -37.92
CA PHE A 285 44.57 13.79 -38.43
C PHE A 285 45.59 14.78 -37.82
N SER A 286 46.83 14.39 -37.78
CA SER A 286 47.92 15.29 -37.39
C SER A 286 48.08 16.44 -38.40
N LYS A 287 48.62 17.58 -37.97
CA LYS A 287 48.95 18.70 -38.87
C LYS A 287 49.88 18.31 -40.01
N ALA A 288 50.77 17.35 -39.74
CA ALA A 288 51.72 16.81 -40.74
C ALA A 288 50.95 16.00 -41.82
N MET A 289 50.04 15.09 -41.43
CA MET A 289 49.19 14.34 -42.37
C MET A 289 48.31 15.24 -43.22
N LEU A 290 47.67 16.24 -42.62
CA LEU A 290 46.86 17.24 -43.36
C LEU A 290 47.67 18.17 -44.26
N SER A 291 48.95 18.24 -44.09
CA SER A 291 49.82 18.93 -45.03
C SER A 291 50.26 18.02 -46.20
N ALA A 292 50.49 16.74 -45.91
CA ALA A 292 50.99 15.77 -46.89
C ALA A 292 49.88 15.21 -47.82
N ILE A 293 48.73 14.78 -47.27
CA ILE A 293 47.67 14.11 -48.03
C ILE A 293 47.04 15.05 -49.08
N PRO A 294 46.62 16.32 -48.79
CA PRO A 294 46.13 17.22 -49.83
C PRO A 294 47.16 17.59 -50.87
N LYS A 295 48.47 17.59 -50.53
CA LYS A 295 49.54 17.84 -51.51
C LYS A 295 49.70 16.63 -52.45
N GLU A 296 49.58 15.42 -51.94
CA GLU A 296 49.60 14.20 -52.75
C GLU A 296 48.37 14.12 -53.68
N LEU A 297 47.18 14.42 -53.18
CA LEU A 297 45.95 14.53 -53.97
C LEU A 297 45.99 15.66 -54.99
N GLU A 298 46.72 16.75 -54.73
CA GLU A 298 46.91 17.86 -55.66
C GLU A 298 47.84 17.43 -56.80
N THR A 299 48.91 16.69 -56.51
CA THR A 299 49.80 16.15 -57.53
C THR A 299 49.05 15.19 -58.47
N ARG A 300 48.05 14.44 -57.94
CA ARG A 300 47.17 13.58 -58.74
C ARG A 300 46.02 14.33 -59.43
N LYS A 301 45.96 15.67 -59.28
CA LYS A 301 44.93 16.56 -59.85
C LYS A 301 43.51 16.26 -59.35
N ILE A 302 43.36 15.60 -58.20
CA ILE A 302 42.09 15.26 -57.59
C ILE A 302 41.53 16.46 -56.76
N VAL A 303 42.43 17.21 -56.11
CA VAL A 303 42.10 18.42 -55.37
C VAL A 303 42.95 19.57 -55.86
N ARG A 304 42.49 20.82 -55.54
CA ARG A 304 43.25 22.06 -55.71
C ARG A 304 43.34 22.77 -54.39
N LYS A 305 44.53 23.25 -54.04
CA LYS A 305 44.77 24.04 -52.84
C LYS A 305 44.92 25.49 -53.20
N GLU A 306 44.15 26.36 -52.49
CA GLU A 306 44.19 27.79 -52.69
C GLU A 306 44.40 28.51 -51.36
N LYS A 307 45.32 29.46 -51.34
CA LYS A 307 45.57 30.25 -50.14
C LYS A 307 44.75 31.54 -50.20
N ARG A 308 43.78 31.67 -49.25
CA ARG A 308 42.97 32.92 -49.10
C ARG A 308 43.32 33.61 -47.77
N GLY A 309 44.11 34.62 -47.83
CA GLY A 309 44.61 35.34 -46.67
C GLY A 309 45.45 34.45 -45.74
N LYS A 310 45.03 34.26 -44.50
CA LYS A 310 45.69 33.37 -43.50
C LYS A 310 45.19 31.93 -43.52
N LYS A 311 44.23 31.60 -44.39
CA LYS A 311 43.59 30.27 -44.44
C LYS A 311 43.94 29.53 -45.74
N ASN A 312 44.11 28.22 -45.63
CA ASN A 312 44.25 27.34 -46.78
C ASN A 312 42.91 26.65 -47.04
N LEU A 313 42.42 26.77 -48.25
CA LEU A 313 41.20 26.11 -48.71
C LEU A 313 41.61 24.95 -49.66
N VAL A 314 40.92 23.83 -49.52
CA VAL A 314 41.07 22.64 -50.36
C VAL A 314 39.78 22.46 -51.15
N PHE A 315 39.87 22.39 -52.46
CA PHE A 315 38.77 22.20 -53.40
C PHE A 315 38.87 20.85 -54.09
N LEU A 316 37.76 20.15 -54.19
CA LEU A 316 37.68 18.96 -55.03
C LEU A 316 37.57 19.40 -56.48
N LYS A 317 38.30 18.77 -57.38
CA LYS A 317 38.26 19.09 -58.81
C LYS A 317 37.20 18.32 -59.56
#